data_101bdf986c2dfcf557d6b86206893ad4
#
_entry.id   101bdf986c2dfcf557d6b86206893ad4
#
_cell.length_a   1.000
_cell.length_b   1.000
_cell.length_c   1.000
_cell.angle_alpha   90.00
_cell.angle_beta   90.00
_cell.angle_gamma   90.00
#
_symmetry.space_group_name_H-M   'P 1'
#
loop_
_entity.id
_entity.type
_entity.pdbx_description
1 polymer ?
#
loop_
_entity_poly.entity_id
_entity_poly.type
_entity_poly.pdbx_seq_one_letter_code
_entity_poly.pdbx_strand_id
1 'polypeptide(L)'
;FDGTLLDSMPMWFSVCEDYLTQNGLQAQGISQEFRTMSLDRSAAYIRDFFHLDKSAEQIFSEINAMVEHRYHETLPLKEGAWELVRDLKAQGVKLALATASGRHLIDPALKRLNLSEMFDGVFTCAELNTSKSETKIFETALSALGTSAEETWVFEDSLLAIRAAKAVGLKTATVAD
;
A
#
# COMPACT_ATOMS: atom_id res chain seq x y z
N PHE A 1 5.52 0.52 0.15
CA PHE A 1 5.29 -0.62 -0.75
C PHE A 1 4.39 -0.21 -1.90
N ASP A 2 3.13 0.09 -1.59
CA ASP A 2 2.14 0.59 -2.55
C ASP A 2 2.58 1.95 -3.09
N GLY A 3 2.45 2.18 -4.40
CA GLY A 3 2.90 3.39 -5.07
C GLY A 3 4.42 3.60 -5.12
N THR A 4 5.18 2.81 -4.36
CA THR A 4 6.65 2.92 -4.29
C THR A 4 7.37 1.77 -5.00
N LEU A 5 7.12 0.52 -4.58
CA LEU A 5 7.65 -0.69 -5.21
C LEU A 5 6.59 -1.42 -6.03
N LEU A 6 5.37 -1.53 -5.49
CA LEU A 6 4.23 -2.16 -6.13
C LEU A 6 3.44 -1.09 -6.92
N ASP A 7 3.14 -1.37 -8.18
CA ASP A 7 2.29 -0.52 -9.02
C ASP A 7 0.81 -0.81 -8.73
N SER A 8 0.39 -0.44 -7.53
CA SER A 8 -0.94 -0.72 -6.99
C SER A 8 -1.91 0.46 -7.05
N MET A 9 -1.42 1.68 -7.27
CA MET A 9 -2.30 2.86 -7.22
C MET A 9 -3.37 2.89 -8.31
N PRO A 10 -3.10 2.47 -9.55
CA PRO A 10 -4.16 2.34 -10.56
C PRO A 10 -5.31 1.44 -10.09
N MET A 11 -4.98 0.33 -9.40
CA MET A 11 -5.98 -0.57 -8.82
C MET A 11 -6.79 0.12 -7.72
N TRP A 12 -6.12 0.81 -6.79
CA TRP A 12 -6.81 1.52 -5.70
C TRP A 12 -7.78 2.59 -6.22
N PHE A 13 -7.44 3.24 -7.33
CA PHE A 13 -8.32 4.22 -7.97
C PHE A 13 -9.49 3.60 -8.73
N SER A 14 -9.37 2.36 -9.20
CA SER A 14 -10.39 1.72 -10.05
C SER A 14 -11.24 0.66 -9.34
N VAL A 15 -10.84 0.13 -8.19
CA VAL A 15 -11.45 -1.08 -7.61
C VAL A 15 -12.95 -0.95 -7.36
N CYS A 16 -13.44 0.20 -6.94
CA CYS A 16 -14.88 0.43 -6.76
C CYS A 16 -15.64 0.46 -8.08
N GLU A 17 -15.05 1.05 -9.12
CA GLU A 17 -15.64 1.06 -10.48
C GLU A 17 -15.63 -0.34 -11.09
N ASP A 18 -14.56 -1.11 -10.87
CA ASP A 18 -14.44 -2.49 -11.31
C ASP A 18 -15.49 -3.37 -10.62
N TYR A 19 -15.72 -3.14 -9.32
CA TYR A 19 -16.80 -3.81 -8.57
C TYR A 19 -18.17 -3.52 -9.19
N LEU A 20 -18.46 -2.25 -9.48
CA LEU A 20 -19.71 -1.86 -10.14
C LEU A 20 -19.85 -2.55 -11.50
N THR A 21 -18.82 -2.53 -12.32
CA THR A 21 -18.81 -3.14 -13.65
C THR A 21 -19.07 -4.65 -13.58
N GLN A 22 -18.43 -5.36 -12.65
CA GLN A 22 -18.63 -6.79 -12.42
C GLN A 22 -20.05 -7.13 -11.99
N ASN A 23 -20.74 -6.22 -11.31
CA ASN A 23 -22.13 -6.37 -10.91
C ASN A 23 -23.14 -5.81 -11.93
N GLY A 24 -22.69 -5.46 -13.16
CA GLY A 24 -23.55 -4.93 -14.22
C GLY A 24 -24.03 -3.50 -13.99
N LEU A 25 -23.39 -2.77 -13.11
CA LEU A 25 -23.68 -1.38 -12.77
C LEU A 25 -22.70 -0.43 -13.48
N GLN A 26 -23.13 0.80 -13.73
CA GLN A 26 -22.29 1.80 -14.38
C GLN A 26 -21.92 2.92 -13.40
N ALA A 27 -20.63 3.18 -13.27
CA ALA A 27 -20.09 4.22 -12.37
C ALA A 27 -20.31 5.68 -12.84
N GLN A 28 -21.33 5.95 -13.66
CA GLN A 28 -21.53 7.24 -14.30
C GLN A 28 -21.56 8.39 -13.28
N GLY A 29 -20.53 9.24 -13.34
CA GLY A 29 -20.47 10.51 -12.61
C GLY A 29 -20.05 10.43 -11.14
N ILE A 30 -19.72 9.23 -10.61
CA ILE A 30 -19.37 9.01 -9.19
C ILE A 30 -17.92 8.54 -8.97
N SER A 31 -17.12 8.44 -10.01
CA SER A 31 -15.73 7.96 -9.91
C SER A 31 -14.83 8.85 -9.06
N GLN A 32 -15.13 10.15 -8.99
CA GLN A 32 -14.32 11.08 -8.19
C GLN A 32 -14.62 10.96 -6.69
N GLU A 33 -15.84 10.63 -6.31
CA GLU A 33 -16.23 10.43 -4.92
C GLU A 33 -15.42 9.30 -4.28
N PHE A 34 -15.19 8.19 -4.98
CA PHE A 34 -14.42 7.05 -4.47
C PHE A 34 -12.98 7.41 -4.12
N ARG A 35 -12.36 8.35 -4.84
CA ARG A 35 -10.98 8.78 -4.58
C ARG A 35 -10.78 9.50 -3.25
N THR A 36 -11.86 10.01 -2.66
CA THR A 36 -11.84 10.78 -1.42
C THR A 36 -12.41 10.01 -0.23
N MET A 37 -12.96 8.82 -0.47
CA MET A 37 -13.60 7.99 0.55
C MET A 37 -12.69 6.83 0.96
N SER A 38 -12.79 6.41 2.21
CA SER A 38 -12.32 5.10 2.64
C SER A 38 -13.18 3.99 2.03
N LEU A 39 -12.64 2.79 1.91
CA LEU A 39 -13.31 1.70 1.22
C LEU A 39 -14.66 1.29 1.86
N ASP A 40 -14.74 1.35 3.20
CA ASP A 40 -16.00 1.13 3.95
C ASP A 40 -17.07 2.18 3.61
N ARG A 41 -16.66 3.44 3.50
CA ARG A 41 -17.57 4.53 3.07
C ARG A 41 -17.97 4.38 1.61
N SER A 42 -17.07 3.97 0.75
CA SER A 42 -17.39 3.67 -0.65
C SER A 42 -18.40 2.54 -0.77
N ALA A 43 -18.26 1.48 0.03
CA ALA A 43 -19.22 0.38 0.06
C ALA A 43 -20.64 0.82 0.50
N ALA A 44 -20.71 1.64 1.55
CA ALA A 44 -21.99 2.21 2.01
C ALA A 44 -22.60 3.14 0.93
N TYR A 45 -21.77 3.97 0.32
CA TYR A 45 -22.22 4.86 -0.77
C TYR A 45 -22.73 4.05 -1.99
N ILE A 46 -22.04 3.01 -2.40
CA ILE A 46 -22.47 2.10 -3.49
C ILE A 46 -23.82 1.50 -3.18
N ARG A 47 -24.00 0.94 -1.97
CA ARG A 47 -25.30 0.38 -1.54
C ARG A 47 -26.43 1.39 -1.69
N ASP A 48 -26.23 2.58 -1.15
CA ASP A 48 -27.28 3.60 -1.06
C ASP A 48 -27.60 4.22 -2.43
N PHE A 49 -26.56 4.51 -3.21
CA PHE A 49 -26.70 5.14 -4.52
C PHE A 49 -27.39 4.21 -5.54
N PHE A 50 -27.03 2.93 -5.54
CA PHE A 50 -27.58 1.94 -6.47
C PHE A 50 -28.78 1.17 -5.88
N HIS A 51 -29.19 1.47 -4.65
CA HIS A 51 -30.29 0.78 -3.95
C HIS A 51 -30.13 -0.75 -3.93
N LEU A 52 -28.91 -1.22 -3.64
CA LEU A 52 -28.58 -2.63 -3.69
C LEU A 52 -29.21 -3.39 -2.49
N ASP A 53 -29.71 -4.59 -2.76
CA ASP A 53 -30.19 -5.51 -1.74
C ASP A 53 -29.03 -6.33 -1.12
N LYS A 54 -27.95 -5.61 -0.73
CA LYS A 54 -26.77 -6.11 -0.05
C LYS A 54 -26.43 -5.17 1.10
N SER A 55 -25.88 -5.68 2.20
CA SER A 55 -25.37 -4.79 3.25
C SER A 55 -24.06 -4.10 2.81
N ALA A 56 -23.74 -2.96 3.42
CA ALA A 56 -22.47 -2.27 3.16
C ALA A 56 -21.26 -3.17 3.51
N GLU A 57 -21.38 -4.00 4.56
CA GLU A 57 -20.37 -4.96 4.97
C GLU A 57 -20.16 -6.06 3.93
N GLN A 58 -21.23 -6.52 3.27
CA GLN A 58 -21.14 -7.50 2.18
C GLN A 58 -20.40 -6.90 0.97
N ILE A 59 -20.77 -5.70 0.57
CA ILE A 59 -20.11 -4.97 -0.53
C ILE A 59 -18.63 -4.71 -0.20
N PHE A 60 -18.34 -4.25 1.01
CA PHE A 60 -16.98 -4.05 1.49
C PHE A 60 -16.15 -5.34 1.43
N SER A 61 -16.73 -6.47 1.89
CA SER A 61 -16.07 -7.78 1.83
C SER A 61 -15.80 -8.24 0.40
N GLU A 62 -16.74 -8.03 -0.52
CA GLU A 62 -16.58 -8.36 -1.94
C GLU A 62 -15.47 -7.53 -2.59
N ILE A 63 -15.43 -6.22 -2.32
CA ILE A 63 -14.36 -5.35 -2.84
C ILE A 63 -12.99 -5.72 -2.24
N ASN A 64 -12.92 -6.01 -0.93
CA ASN A 64 -11.70 -6.49 -0.31
C ASN A 64 -11.20 -7.80 -0.93
N ALA A 65 -12.08 -8.74 -1.24
CA ALA A 65 -11.70 -9.98 -1.93
C ALA A 65 -11.09 -9.70 -3.32
N MET A 66 -11.59 -8.68 -4.04
CA MET A 66 -10.98 -8.24 -5.29
C MET A 66 -9.59 -7.64 -5.09
N VAL A 67 -9.41 -6.83 -4.05
CA VAL A 67 -8.10 -6.26 -3.66
C VAL A 67 -7.13 -7.39 -3.32
N GLU A 68 -7.51 -8.31 -2.44
CA GLU A 68 -6.69 -9.45 -2.06
C GLU A 68 -6.26 -10.27 -3.27
N HIS A 69 -7.20 -10.62 -4.15
CA HIS A 69 -6.89 -11.35 -5.38
C HIS A 69 -5.83 -10.63 -6.22
N ARG A 70 -5.92 -9.32 -6.36
CA ARG A 70 -4.95 -8.54 -7.16
C ARG A 70 -3.56 -8.52 -6.52
N TYR A 71 -3.46 -8.36 -5.21
CA TYR A 71 -2.17 -8.46 -4.51
C TYR A 71 -1.55 -9.85 -4.64
N HIS A 72 -2.37 -10.89 -4.52
CA HIS A 72 -1.91 -12.27 -4.56
C HIS A 72 -1.51 -12.73 -5.97
N GLU A 73 -2.15 -12.21 -7.03
CA GLU A 73 -2.03 -12.80 -8.35
C GLU A 73 -1.48 -11.86 -9.43
N THR A 74 -1.82 -10.58 -9.42
CA THR A 74 -1.68 -9.78 -10.64
C THR A 74 -0.87 -8.49 -10.54
N LEU A 75 -0.87 -7.78 -9.39
CA LEU A 75 -0.20 -6.48 -9.28
C LEU A 75 1.30 -6.58 -9.59
N PRO A 76 1.82 -5.83 -10.57
CA PRO A 76 3.24 -5.84 -10.90
C PRO A 76 4.06 -4.94 -9.98
N LEU A 77 5.36 -5.11 -10.00
CA LEU A 77 6.29 -4.09 -9.50
C LEU A 77 6.35 -2.89 -10.46
N LYS A 78 6.66 -1.74 -9.92
CA LYS A 78 7.06 -0.59 -10.75
C LYS A 78 8.35 -0.92 -11.50
N GLU A 79 8.53 -0.29 -12.66
CA GLU A 79 9.73 -0.46 -13.49
C GLU A 79 11.01 -0.15 -12.69
N GLY A 80 11.98 -1.04 -12.74
CA GLY A 80 13.25 -0.91 -12.03
C GLY A 80 13.20 -1.21 -10.53
N ALA A 81 12.03 -1.46 -9.93
CA ALA A 81 11.90 -1.67 -8.50
C ALA A 81 12.60 -2.96 -8.04
N TRP A 82 12.46 -4.06 -8.81
CA TRP A 82 13.13 -5.31 -8.48
C TRP A 82 14.64 -5.20 -8.57
N GLU A 83 15.14 -4.58 -9.65
CA GLU A 83 16.56 -4.35 -9.88
C GLU A 83 17.17 -3.52 -8.76
N LEU A 84 16.50 -2.44 -8.35
CA LEU A 84 16.95 -1.58 -7.25
C LEU A 84 17.08 -2.36 -5.94
N VAL A 85 16.06 -3.10 -5.55
CA VAL A 85 16.07 -3.89 -4.31
C VAL A 85 17.17 -4.95 -4.34
N ARG A 86 17.30 -5.69 -5.45
CA ARG A 86 18.34 -6.69 -5.67
C ARG A 86 19.73 -6.09 -5.56
N ASP A 87 19.98 -4.97 -6.25
CA ASP A 87 21.32 -4.37 -6.33
C ASP A 87 21.74 -3.77 -4.98
N LEU A 88 20.80 -3.16 -4.24
CA LEU A 88 21.05 -2.70 -2.87
C LEU A 88 21.37 -3.86 -1.93
N LYS A 89 20.61 -4.95 -1.99
CA LYS A 89 20.86 -6.13 -1.18
C LYS A 89 22.20 -6.77 -1.49
N ALA A 90 22.56 -6.85 -2.79
CA ALA A 90 23.86 -7.38 -3.23
C ALA A 90 25.05 -6.56 -2.73
N GLN A 91 24.86 -5.25 -2.49
CA GLN A 91 25.86 -4.35 -1.89
C GLN A 91 25.89 -4.41 -0.36
N GLY A 92 25.10 -5.28 0.27
CA GLY A 92 25.03 -5.41 1.72
C GLY A 92 24.22 -4.30 2.42
N VAL A 93 23.42 -3.54 1.67
CA VAL A 93 22.52 -2.54 2.25
C VAL A 93 21.38 -3.24 2.98
N LYS A 94 21.11 -2.81 4.21
CA LYS A 94 19.98 -3.31 4.97
C LYS A 94 18.68 -2.67 4.46
N LEU A 95 17.66 -3.49 4.26
CA LEU A 95 16.39 -3.07 3.68
C LEU A 95 15.24 -3.36 4.64
N ALA A 96 14.39 -2.38 4.88
CA ALA A 96 13.14 -2.56 5.63
C ALA A 96 11.95 -2.09 4.80
N LEU A 97 10.84 -2.81 4.93
CA LEU A 97 9.57 -2.44 4.35
C LEU A 97 8.65 -1.85 5.44
N ALA A 98 8.22 -0.60 5.27
CA ALA A 98 7.26 0.08 6.14
C ALA A 98 5.99 0.38 5.32
N THR A 99 4.85 -0.18 5.72
CA THR A 99 3.61 -0.10 4.93
C THR A 99 2.36 0.12 5.77
N ALA A 100 1.36 0.79 5.18
CA ALA A 100 0.01 0.89 5.75
C ALA A 100 -0.84 -0.35 5.46
N SER A 101 -0.50 -1.12 4.44
CA SER A 101 -1.23 -2.33 4.04
C SER A 101 -1.00 -3.49 5.00
N GLY A 102 -2.02 -4.31 5.21
CA GLY A 102 -1.97 -5.43 6.15
C GLY A 102 -1.13 -6.61 5.65
N ARG A 103 -0.62 -7.42 6.58
CA ARG A 103 0.18 -8.62 6.29
C ARG A 103 -0.49 -9.58 5.32
N HIS A 104 -1.80 -9.75 5.43
CA HIS A 104 -2.56 -10.65 4.55
C HIS A 104 -2.46 -10.27 3.06
N LEU A 105 -2.21 -8.99 2.74
CA LEU A 105 -1.93 -8.51 1.38
C LEU A 105 -0.44 -8.60 1.03
N ILE A 106 0.41 -8.17 1.97
CA ILE A 106 1.83 -7.95 1.71
C ILE A 106 2.61 -9.26 1.58
N ASP A 107 2.42 -10.20 2.51
CA ASP A 107 3.23 -11.43 2.54
C ASP A 107 3.04 -12.29 1.28
N PRO A 108 1.82 -12.54 0.78
CA PRO A 108 1.64 -13.24 -0.50
C PRO A 108 2.21 -12.49 -1.70
N ALA A 109 2.07 -11.16 -1.73
CA ALA A 109 2.64 -10.33 -2.80
C ALA A 109 4.17 -10.38 -2.82
N LEU A 110 4.82 -10.25 -1.66
CA LEU A 110 6.27 -10.38 -1.53
C LEU A 110 6.76 -11.75 -1.99
N LYS A 111 6.04 -12.82 -1.62
CA LYS A 111 6.38 -14.18 -2.04
C LYS A 111 6.27 -14.34 -3.56
N ARG A 112 5.17 -13.90 -4.16
CA ARG A 112 4.95 -13.97 -5.61
C ARG A 112 6.00 -13.20 -6.41
N LEU A 113 6.41 -12.04 -5.88
CA LEU A 113 7.36 -11.13 -6.52
C LEU A 113 8.84 -11.45 -6.20
N ASN A 114 9.10 -12.54 -5.46
CA ASN A 114 10.44 -12.97 -4.99
C ASN A 114 11.15 -11.91 -4.14
N LEU A 115 10.40 -11.17 -3.33
CA LEU A 115 10.91 -10.11 -2.46
C LEU A 115 10.99 -10.50 -0.98
N SER A 116 10.46 -11.66 -0.57
CA SER A 116 10.37 -12.07 0.85
C SER A 116 11.71 -12.04 1.56
N GLU A 117 12.78 -12.51 0.91
CA GLU A 117 14.13 -12.62 1.48
C GLU A 117 14.97 -11.34 1.28
N MET A 118 14.42 -10.33 0.62
CA MET A 118 15.14 -9.09 0.33
C MET A 118 15.16 -8.13 1.52
N PHE A 119 14.13 -8.21 2.37
CA PHE A 119 13.97 -7.28 3.49
C PHE A 119 14.45 -7.90 4.81
N ASP A 120 15.23 -7.13 5.56
CA ASP A 120 15.69 -7.48 6.91
C ASP A 120 14.59 -7.24 7.97
N GLY A 121 13.52 -6.54 7.59
CA GLY A 121 12.32 -6.34 8.40
C GLY A 121 11.15 -5.83 7.59
N VAL A 122 9.95 -6.28 7.94
CA VAL A 122 8.68 -5.80 7.36
C VAL A 122 7.79 -5.32 8.50
N PHE A 123 7.36 -4.07 8.43
CA PHE A 123 6.58 -3.40 9.46
C PHE A 123 5.27 -2.86 8.88
N THR A 124 4.15 -3.19 9.51
CA THR A 124 2.85 -2.66 9.13
C THR A 124 2.32 -1.68 10.16
N CYS A 125 1.59 -0.65 9.70
CA CYS A 125 0.96 0.30 10.60
C CYS A 125 -0.01 -0.36 11.58
N ALA A 126 -0.73 -1.39 11.12
CA ALA A 126 -1.69 -2.13 11.96
C ALA A 126 -1.01 -2.84 13.14
N GLU A 127 0.11 -3.57 12.89
CA GLU A 127 0.85 -4.28 13.95
C GLU A 127 1.45 -3.32 14.99
N LEU A 128 1.84 -2.14 14.55
CA LEU A 128 2.44 -1.13 15.42
C LEU A 128 1.42 -0.19 16.06
N ASN A 129 0.15 -0.33 15.72
CA ASN A 129 -0.91 0.60 16.12
C ASN A 129 -0.51 2.07 15.88
N THR A 130 -0.24 2.40 14.60
CA THR A 130 0.24 3.71 14.13
C THR A 130 -0.27 3.98 12.71
N SER A 131 0.09 5.11 12.16
CA SER A 131 -0.13 5.48 10.75
C SER A 131 1.17 5.94 10.10
N LYS A 132 1.23 5.97 8.75
CA LYS A 132 2.41 6.48 8.03
C LYS A 132 2.60 8.00 8.15
N SER A 133 1.63 8.72 8.72
CA SER A 133 1.78 10.14 9.07
C SER A 133 2.47 10.36 10.42
N GLU A 134 2.75 9.29 11.16
CA GLU A 134 3.43 9.31 12.46
C GLU A 134 4.87 8.79 12.34
N THR A 135 5.72 9.15 13.26
CA THR A 135 7.15 8.78 13.26
C THR A 135 7.40 7.33 13.64
N LYS A 136 6.50 6.73 14.42
CA LYS A 136 6.67 5.43 15.09
C LYS A 136 7.11 4.31 14.17
N ILE A 137 6.52 4.20 12.96
CA ILE A 137 6.88 3.12 12.03
C ILE A 137 8.31 3.27 11.52
N PHE A 138 8.77 4.51 11.27
CA PHE A 138 10.13 4.80 10.82
C PHE A 138 11.15 4.59 11.94
N GLU A 139 10.86 5.02 13.16
CA GLU A 139 11.70 4.77 14.34
C GLU A 139 11.86 3.28 14.63
N THR A 140 10.77 2.51 14.48
CA THR A 140 10.79 1.05 14.63
C THR A 140 11.68 0.40 13.56
N ALA A 141 11.57 0.82 12.30
CA ALA A 141 12.39 0.31 11.21
C ALA A 141 13.89 0.63 11.43
N LEU A 142 14.23 1.87 11.83
CA LEU A 142 15.60 2.25 12.17
C LEU A 142 16.19 1.40 13.29
N SER A 143 15.42 1.22 14.37
CA SER A 143 15.84 0.39 15.50
C SER A 143 16.11 -1.06 15.09
N ALA A 144 15.24 -1.64 14.29
CA ALA A 144 15.38 -3.00 13.82
C ALA A 144 16.57 -3.19 12.87
N LEU A 145 16.84 -2.21 12.00
CA LEU A 145 17.99 -2.23 11.10
C LEU A 145 19.30 -1.94 11.84
N GLY A 146 19.25 -1.30 13.02
CA GLY A 146 20.43 -0.86 13.76
C GLY A 146 21.23 0.20 13.00
N THR A 147 20.52 1.13 12.33
CA THR A 147 21.12 2.22 11.54
C THR A 147 20.72 3.59 12.10
N SER A 148 21.50 4.63 11.80
CA SER A 148 21.15 6.00 12.15
C SER A 148 20.24 6.64 11.08
N ALA A 149 19.54 7.71 11.46
CA ALA A 149 18.69 8.44 10.51
C ALA A 149 19.51 9.08 9.38
N GLU A 150 20.72 9.57 9.67
CA GLU A 150 21.60 10.19 8.68
C GLU A 150 22.12 9.20 7.62
N GLU A 151 22.16 7.90 7.93
CA GLU A 151 22.62 6.84 7.03
C GLU A 151 21.47 6.20 6.25
N THR A 152 20.23 6.49 6.64
CA THR A 152 19.05 5.79 6.12
C THR A 152 18.25 6.66 5.15
N TRP A 153 17.83 6.04 4.05
CA TRP A 153 16.95 6.63 3.05
C TRP A 153 15.57 5.98 3.10
N VAL A 154 14.54 6.81 2.95
CA VAL A 154 13.16 6.38 2.72
C VAL A 154 12.77 6.70 1.29
N PHE A 155 12.32 5.70 0.55
CA PHE A 155 11.67 5.84 -0.76
C PHE A 155 10.15 5.82 -0.52
N GLU A 156 9.45 6.85 -0.98
CA GLU A 156 8.04 7.04 -0.63
C GLU A 156 7.34 7.93 -1.68
N ASP A 157 6.08 7.63 -1.98
CA ASP A 157 5.21 8.40 -2.87
C ASP A 157 4.30 9.38 -2.09
N SER A 158 3.95 9.06 -0.83
CA SER A 158 3.06 9.86 0.00
C SER A 158 3.77 11.04 0.68
N LEU A 159 3.30 12.26 0.43
CA LEU A 159 3.82 13.47 1.10
C LEU A 159 3.66 13.44 2.62
N LEU A 160 2.61 12.81 3.14
CA LEU A 160 2.40 12.68 4.60
C LEU A 160 3.48 11.78 5.22
N ALA A 161 3.77 10.65 4.60
CA ALA A 161 4.81 9.74 5.05
C ALA A 161 6.21 10.35 4.91
N ILE A 162 6.49 11.09 3.83
CA ILE A 162 7.74 11.84 3.65
C ILE A 162 7.94 12.86 4.79
N ARG A 163 6.89 13.58 5.17
CA ARG A 163 6.97 14.54 6.29
C ARG A 163 7.30 13.85 7.62
N ALA A 164 6.65 12.71 7.90
CA ALA A 164 6.91 11.92 9.09
C ALA A 164 8.34 11.36 9.12
N ALA A 165 8.84 10.83 8.00
CA ALA A 165 10.21 10.35 7.85
C ALA A 165 11.23 11.48 8.09
N LYS A 166 11.00 12.67 7.53
CA LYS A 166 11.85 13.86 7.75
C LYS A 166 11.85 14.33 9.22
N ALA A 167 10.73 14.19 9.94
CA ALA A 167 10.66 14.53 11.35
C ALA A 167 11.56 13.64 12.22
N VAL A 168 11.87 12.43 11.77
CA VAL A 168 12.85 11.50 12.39
C VAL A 168 14.30 11.82 11.96
N GLY A 169 14.50 12.71 11.00
CA GLY A 169 15.82 13.03 10.44
C GLY A 169 16.25 12.14 9.27
N LEU A 170 15.36 11.31 8.74
CA LEU A 170 15.64 10.43 7.60
C LEU A 170 15.82 11.21 6.30
N LYS A 171 16.70 10.72 5.44
CA LYS A 171 16.78 11.16 4.05
C LYS A 171 15.60 10.59 3.27
N THR A 172 15.07 11.35 2.34
CA THR A 172 13.90 10.91 1.56
C THR A 172 14.13 11.05 0.06
N ALA A 173 13.68 10.05 -0.68
CA ALA A 173 13.56 10.07 -2.13
C ALA A 173 12.09 9.89 -2.49
N THR A 174 11.54 10.82 -3.28
CA THR A 174 10.15 10.72 -3.74
C THR A 174 10.08 9.84 -4.97
N VAL A 175 9.17 8.89 -4.95
CA VAL A 175 8.83 8.05 -6.11
C VAL A 175 7.61 8.66 -6.77
N ALA A 176 7.67 8.84 -8.10
CA ALA A 176 6.52 9.32 -8.85
C ALA A 176 5.48 8.21 -8.99
N ASP A 177 4.22 8.60 -8.79
CA ASP A 177 3.08 7.73 -8.93
C ASP A 177 1.92 8.46 -9.65
#